data_3c5b3b2b44adf0c7a9cc575d7377c254
#
_entry.id   3c5b3b2b44adf0c7a9cc575d7377c254
#
_cell.length_a   1.000
_cell.length_b   1.000
_cell.length_c   1.000
_cell.angle_alpha   90.00
_cell.angle_beta   90.00
_cell.angle_gamma   90.00
#
_symmetry.space_group_name_H-M   'P 1'
#
loop_
_entity.id
_entity.type
_entity.pdbx_description
1 polymer ?
#
loop_
_entity_poly.entity_id
_entity_poly.type
_entity_poly.pdbx_seq_one_letter_code
_entity_poly.pdbx_strand_id
1 'polypeptide(L)'
;MKQIIIGGLIMLFSNLATAGDAFEVVSVKFNEGVSLEEQRKLMMDLNNVVKKFEGFKSRDYYYSSENGRWIDFVVWSDVKLAKKASEQVMTDPVAGAVISKMDEKSMIFSHYERVGGAKKEN
;
A
#
# COMPACT_ATOMS: atom_id res chain seq x y z
N MET A 1 -27.84 -10.78 27.72
CA MET A 1 -26.80 -10.13 28.49
C MET A 1 -25.41 -10.34 27.92
N LYS A 2 -25.01 -11.57 27.75
CA LYS A 2 -23.70 -11.89 27.18
C LYS A 2 -23.52 -11.33 25.78
N GLN A 3 -24.54 -11.31 24.95
CA GLN A 3 -24.50 -10.81 23.59
C GLN A 3 -24.23 -9.31 23.52
N ILE A 4 -24.81 -8.55 24.46
CA ILE A 4 -24.64 -7.10 24.51
C ILE A 4 -23.20 -6.75 24.85
N ILE A 5 -22.61 -7.48 25.80
CA ILE A 5 -21.23 -7.27 26.22
C ILE A 5 -20.28 -7.57 25.06
N ILE A 6 -20.51 -8.65 24.34
CA ILE A 6 -19.70 -9.03 23.18
C ILE A 6 -19.82 -7.97 22.08
N GLY A 7 -21.01 -7.46 21.85
CA GLY A 7 -21.23 -6.40 20.86
C GLY A 7 -20.45 -5.14 21.18
N GLY A 8 -20.43 -4.74 22.47
CA GLY A 8 -19.69 -3.57 22.90
C GLY A 8 -18.18 -3.74 22.70
N LEU A 9 -17.66 -4.91 23.01
CA LEU A 9 -16.25 -5.21 22.80
C LEU A 9 -15.86 -5.15 21.33
N ILE A 10 -16.68 -5.72 20.46
CA ILE A 10 -16.43 -5.70 19.02
C ILE A 10 -16.38 -4.26 18.51
N MET A 11 -17.25 -3.41 18.95
CA MET A 11 -17.25 -2.01 18.54
C MET A 11 -15.98 -1.29 18.97
N LEU A 12 -15.46 -1.57 20.17
CA LEU A 12 -14.21 -0.98 20.64
C LEU A 12 -13.03 -1.41 19.77
N PHE A 13 -12.96 -2.68 19.43
CA PHE A 13 -11.91 -3.18 18.54
C PHE A 13 -11.98 -2.56 17.15
N SER A 14 -13.19 -2.38 16.61
CA SER A 14 -13.37 -1.73 15.33
C SER A 14 -12.85 -0.30 15.35
N ASN A 15 -13.12 0.45 16.41
CA ASN A 15 -12.62 1.82 16.56
C ASN A 15 -11.10 1.86 16.65
N LEU A 16 -10.49 0.94 17.39
CA LEU A 16 -9.04 0.84 17.50
C LEU A 16 -8.40 0.49 16.15
N ALA A 17 -9.01 -0.44 15.41
CA ALA A 17 -8.51 -0.84 14.10
C ALA A 17 -8.51 0.33 13.10
N THR A 18 -9.50 1.23 13.17
CA THR A 18 -9.58 2.38 12.28
C THR A 18 -8.70 3.56 12.70
N ALA A 19 -8.27 3.58 13.97
CA ALA A 19 -7.46 4.66 14.53
C ALA A 19 -5.95 4.49 14.26
N GLY A 20 -5.52 3.31 13.84
CA GLY A 20 -4.10 3.02 13.61
C GLY A 20 -3.69 3.18 12.16
N ASP A 21 -2.39 3.08 11.93
CA ASP A 21 -1.81 3.11 10.61
C ASP A 21 -2.37 2.01 9.70
N ALA A 22 -2.54 2.34 8.44
CA ALA A 22 -2.90 1.38 7.41
C ALA A 22 -1.68 1.14 6.54
N PHE A 23 -1.42 -0.11 6.21
CA PHE A 23 -0.28 -0.53 5.41
C PHE A 23 -0.78 -0.99 4.05
N GLU A 24 -0.40 -0.28 3.02
CA GLU A 24 -0.77 -0.61 1.65
C GLU A 24 0.35 -1.40 1.02
N VAL A 25 0.02 -2.55 0.48
CA VAL A 25 1.00 -3.38 -0.22
C VAL A 25 0.51 -3.63 -1.64
N VAL A 26 1.36 -3.27 -2.60
CA VAL A 26 1.13 -3.59 -4.01
C VAL A 26 2.25 -4.52 -4.46
N SER A 27 1.89 -5.72 -4.87
CA SER A 27 2.83 -6.68 -5.45
C SER A 27 2.57 -6.74 -6.94
N VAL A 28 3.58 -6.45 -7.77
CA VAL A 28 3.34 -6.27 -9.20
C VAL A 28 4.58 -6.56 -10.04
N LYS A 29 4.36 -6.97 -11.28
CA LYS A 29 5.40 -7.06 -12.32
C LYS A 29 5.11 -6.01 -13.38
N PHE A 30 6.17 -5.52 -14.01
CA PHE A 30 6.02 -4.70 -15.21
C PHE A 30 5.80 -5.59 -16.44
N ASN A 31 5.26 -5.00 -17.49
CA ASN A 31 5.08 -5.69 -18.77
C ASN A 31 6.42 -6.10 -19.36
N GLU A 32 6.42 -7.14 -20.17
CA GLU A 32 7.59 -7.53 -20.93
C GLU A 32 8.08 -6.37 -21.79
N GLY A 33 9.39 -6.25 -21.92
CA GLY A 33 9.99 -5.18 -22.70
C GLY A 33 10.31 -3.92 -21.91
N VAL A 34 9.79 -3.77 -20.69
CA VAL A 34 10.17 -2.67 -19.82
C VAL A 34 11.47 -3.05 -19.12
N SER A 35 12.56 -2.35 -19.42
CA SER A 35 13.86 -2.65 -18.83
C SER A 35 13.85 -2.41 -17.30
N LEU A 36 14.74 -3.07 -16.58
CA LEU A 36 14.84 -2.86 -15.14
C LEU A 36 15.20 -1.41 -14.81
N GLU A 37 16.02 -0.77 -15.60
CA GLU A 37 16.35 0.64 -15.43
C GLU A 37 15.11 1.52 -15.54
N GLU A 38 14.27 1.28 -16.55
CA GLU A 38 13.02 2.00 -16.72
C GLU A 38 12.06 1.71 -15.56
N GLN A 39 11.97 0.46 -15.13
CA GLN A 39 11.14 0.08 -13.98
C GLN A 39 11.52 0.86 -12.73
N ARG A 40 12.82 0.97 -12.46
CA ARG A 40 13.32 1.73 -11.30
C ARG A 40 12.92 3.19 -11.37
N LYS A 41 13.03 3.78 -12.55
CA LYS A 41 12.64 5.19 -12.75
C LYS A 41 11.14 5.37 -12.54
N LEU A 42 10.33 4.47 -13.10
CA LEU A 42 8.88 4.53 -12.96
C LEU A 42 8.45 4.40 -11.49
N MET A 43 9.06 3.48 -10.76
CA MET A 43 8.76 3.33 -9.33
C MET A 43 9.16 4.59 -8.54
N MET A 44 10.27 5.20 -8.88
CA MET A 44 10.70 6.45 -8.23
C MET A 44 9.74 7.60 -8.52
N ASP A 45 9.18 7.66 -9.73
CA ASP A 45 8.25 8.73 -10.11
C ASP A 45 7.01 8.75 -9.21
N LEU A 46 6.61 7.62 -8.64
CA LEU A 46 5.46 7.54 -7.74
C LEU A 46 5.70 8.22 -6.39
N ASN A 47 6.95 8.46 -6.02
CA ASN A 47 7.25 9.11 -4.74
C ASN A 47 6.55 10.47 -4.62
N ASN A 48 6.65 11.29 -5.65
CA ASN A 48 6.06 12.63 -5.63
C ASN A 48 4.54 12.61 -5.78
N VAL A 49 3.99 11.53 -6.31
CA VAL A 49 2.54 11.38 -6.40
C VAL A 49 1.93 11.11 -5.03
N VAL A 50 2.42 10.09 -4.34
CA VAL A 50 1.81 9.66 -3.08
C VAL A 50 1.99 10.67 -1.95
N LYS A 51 3.09 11.42 -1.96
CA LYS A 51 3.36 12.45 -0.96
C LYS A 51 2.30 13.54 -0.88
N LYS A 52 1.57 13.76 -1.97
CA LYS A 52 0.56 14.82 -2.05
C LYS A 52 -0.73 14.49 -1.31
N PHE A 53 -0.97 13.23 -1.03
CA PHE A 53 -2.26 12.81 -0.52
C PHE A 53 -2.32 12.85 1.01
N GLU A 54 -3.48 13.27 1.51
CA GLU A 54 -3.74 13.35 2.93
C GLU A 54 -3.56 11.98 3.59
N GLY A 55 -2.88 11.95 4.71
CA GLY A 55 -2.64 10.73 5.47
C GLY A 55 -1.35 10.00 5.09
N PHE A 56 -0.64 10.43 4.06
CA PHE A 56 0.62 9.80 3.70
C PHE A 56 1.63 9.92 4.84
N LYS A 57 2.29 8.81 5.18
CA LYS A 57 3.36 8.78 6.18
C LYS A 57 4.70 8.38 5.58
N SER A 58 4.76 7.30 4.84
CA SER A 58 6.01 6.84 4.24
C SER A 58 5.75 5.90 3.07
N ARG A 59 6.76 5.74 2.23
CA ARG A 59 6.75 4.78 1.13
C ARG A 59 8.13 4.14 0.99
N ASP A 60 8.15 2.82 0.93
CA ASP A 60 9.32 2.04 0.58
C ASP A 60 8.95 1.05 -0.51
N TYR A 61 9.88 0.72 -1.37
CA TYR A 61 9.61 -0.26 -2.41
C TYR A 61 10.81 -1.15 -2.63
N TYR A 62 10.55 -2.39 -2.97
CA TYR A 62 11.54 -3.46 -3.01
C TYR A 62 11.41 -4.26 -4.30
N TYR A 63 12.53 -4.73 -4.81
CA TYR A 63 12.55 -5.54 -6.03
C TYR A 63 13.10 -6.93 -5.72
N SER A 64 12.38 -7.96 -6.20
CA SER A 64 12.87 -9.33 -6.12
C SER A 64 13.50 -9.72 -7.45
N SER A 65 14.82 -9.90 -7.45
CA SER A 65 15.52 -10.37 -8.64
C SER A 65 15.22 -11.84 -8.95
N GLU A 66 14.72 -12.58 -7.98
CA GLU A 66 14.35 -13.99 -8.15
C GLU A 66 13.16 -14.18 -9.08
N ASN A 67 12.19 -13.28 -9.01
CA ASN A 67 10.96 -13.44 -9.79
C ASN A 67 10.53 -12.18 -10.54
N GLY A 68 11.36 -11.13 -10.55
CA GLY A 68 11.07 -9.92 -11.31
C GLY A 68 9.91 -9.11 -10.78
N ARG A 69 9.60 -9.24 -9.50
CA ARG A 69 8.42 -8.62 -8.89
C ARG A 69 8.81 -7.48 -7.97
N TRP A 70 8.00 -6.45 -7.98
CA TRP A 70 8.11 -5.32 -7.06
C TRP A 70 7.11 -5.44 -5.93
N ILE A 71 7.53 -4.99 -4.75
CA ILE A 71 6.63 -4.73 -3.63
C ILE A 71 6.70 -3.24 -3.35
N ASP A 72 5.55 -2.58 -3.41
CA ASP A 72 5.38 -1.19 -3.05
C ASP A 72 4.67 -1.15 -1.70
N PHE A 73 5.28 -0.50 -0.73
CA PHE A 73 4.82 -0.51 0.66
C PHE A 73 4.60 0.93 1.12
N VAL A 74 3.33 1.30 1.30
CA VAL A 74 2.97 2.67 1.69
C VAL A 74 2.26 2.65 3.02
N VAL A 75 2.69 3.54 3.92
CA VAL A 75 2.06 3.68 5.23
C VAL A 75 1.20 4.93 5.23
N TRP A 76 -0.05 4.78 5.65
CA TRP A 76 -1.05 5.83 5.76
C TRP A 76 -1.51 5.97 7.20
N SER A 77 -1.93 7.17 7.60
CA SER A 77 -2.37 7.42 8.98
C SER A 77 -3.64 6.66 9.38
N ASP A 78 -4.48 6.30 8.41
CA ASP A 78 -5.63 5.42 8.61
C ASP A 78 -6.10 4.81 7.29
N VAL A 79 -6.96 3.80 7.38
CA VAL A 79 -7.42 3.06 6.21
C VAL A 79 -8.35 3.89 5.33
N LYS A 80 -9.12 4.81 5.90
CA LYS A 80 -10.01 5.67 5.11
C LYS A 80 -9.22 6.56 4.17
N LEU A 81 -8.16 7.19 4.69
CA LEU A 81 -7.30 8.06 3.89
C LEU A 81 -6.51 7.25 2.85
N ALA A 82 -6.09 6.04 3.21
CA ALA A 82 -5.44 5.13 2.26
C ALA A 82 -6.34 4.82 1.08
N LYS A 83 -7.60 4.51 1.34
CA LYS A 83 -8.57 4.20 0.28
C LYS A 83 -8.90 5.43 -0.57
N LYS A 84 -9.02 6.57 0.06
CA LYS A 84 -9.23 7.84 -0.65
C LYS A 84 -8.06 8.14 -1.59
N ALA A 85 -6.84 7.95 -1.11
CA ALA A 85 -5.64 8.13 -1.92
C ALA A 85 -5.62 7.16 -3.10
N SER A 86 -6.04 5.92 -2.90
CA SER A 86 -6.12 4.93 -3.99
C SER A 86 -7.03 5.41 -5.13
N GLU A 87 -8.14 6.05 -4.79
CA GLU A 87 -9.03 6.64 -5.80
C GLU A 87 -8.37 7.83 -6.49
N GLN A 88 -7.70 8.68 -5.75
CA GLN A 88 -7.05 9.88 -6.28
C GLN A 88 -5.88 9.53 -7.20
N VAL A 89 -5.12 8.50 -6.88
CA VAL A 89 -4.01 7.99 -7.69
C VAL A 89 -4.48 7.63 -9.09
N MET A 90 -5.67 7.06 -9.21
CA MET A 90 -6.20 6.63 -10.51
C MET A 90 -6.44 7.80 -11.47
N THR A 91 -6.52 9.02 -10.97
CA THR A 91 -6.72 10.22 -11.79
C THR A 91 -5.43 11.02 -11.99
N ASP A 92 -4.35 10.62 -11.35
CA ASP A 92 -3.06 11.31 -11.49
C ASP A 92 -2.35 10.88 -12.77
N PRO A 93 -1.96 11.83 -13.64
CA PRO A 93 -1.34 11.48 -14.92
C PRO A 93 0.00 10.78 -14.79
N VAL A 94 0.81 11.11 -13.79
CA VAL A 94 2.10 10.45 -13.59
C VAL A 94 1.88 9.00 -13.15
N ALA A 95 1.00 8.79 -12.17
CA ALA A 95 0.64 7.45 -11.71
C ALA A 95 0.04 6.62 -12.85
N GLY A 96 -0.83 7.22 -13.65
CA GLY A 96 -1.43 6.56 -14.80
C GLY A 96 -0.38 6.06 -15.81
N ALA A 97 0.63 6.90 -16.07
CA ALA A 97 1.72 6.52 -16.97
C ALA A 97 2.53 5.34 -16.42
N VAL A 98 2.82 5.34 -15.12
CA VAL A 98 3.53 4.23 -14.46
C VAL A 98 2.69 2.94 -14.53
N ILE A 99 1.44 3.03 -14.09
CA ILE A 99 0.55 1.87 -14.03
C ILE A 99 0.32 1.26 -15.42
N SER A 100 0.28 2.08 -16.47
CA SER A 100 0.12 1.58 -17.83
C SER A 100 1.26 0.65 -18.29
N LYS A 101 2.41 0.72 -17.64
CA LYS A 101 3.57 -0.13 -17.92
C LYS A 101 3.57 -1.42 -17.09
N MET A 102 2.66 -1.53 -16.15
CA MET A 102 2.54 -2.69 -15.27
C MET A 102 1.64 -3.76 -15.87
N ASP A 103 1.92 -5.01 -15.56
CA ASP A 103 1.06 -6.14 -15.91
C ASP A 103 -0.05 -6.24 -14.87
N GLU A 104 -1.24 -5.81 -15.24
CA GLU A 104 -2.40 -5.81 -14.35
C GLU A 104 -2.72 -7.18 -13.77
N LYS A 105 -2.52 -8.23 -14.55
CA LYS A 105 -2.81 -9.60 -14.11
C LYS A 105 -1.88 -10.04 -12.98
N SER A 106 -0.70 -9.44 -12.90
CA SER A 106 0.27 -9.75 -11.85
C SER A 106 0.01 -9.01 -10.55
N MET A 107 -0.84 -7.97 -10.59
CA MET A 107 -1.00 -7.04 -9.47
C MET A 107 -1.86 -7.62 -8.36
N ILE A 108 -1.32 -7.55 -7.14
CA ILE A 108 -2.06 -7.83 -5.92
C ILE A 108 -1.99 -6.55 -5.08
N PHE A 109 -3.15 -5.95 -4.84
CA PHE A 109 -3.28 -4.69 -4.12
C PHE A 109 -4.16 -4.92 -2.90
N SER A 110 -3.65 -4.56 -1.71
CA SER A 110 -4.44 -4.72 -0.50
C SER A 110 -3.96 -3.78 0.60
N HIS A 111 -4.85 -3.49 1.53
CA HIS A 111 -4.53 -2.75 2.74
C HIS A 111 -4.48 -3.72 3.91
N TYR A 112 -3.51 -3.51 4.78
CA TYR A 112 -3.23 -4.39 5.91
C TYR A 112 -3.15 -3.56 7.18
N GLU A 113 -3.44 -4.20 8.30
CA GLU A 113 -3.20 -3.62 9.63
C GLU A 113 -2.13 -4.45 10.32
N ARG A 114 -1.36 -3.80 11.17
CA ARG A 114 -0.33 -4.52 11.92
C ARG A 114 -0.98 -5.35 13.02
N VAL A 115 -0.70 -6.64 13.01
CA VAL A 115 -1.25 -7.58 14.02
C VAL A 115 -0.21 -7.94 15.06
N GLY A 116 1.04 -7.98 14.69
CA GLY A 116 2.10 -8.35 15.62
C GLY A 116 3.47 -8.32 14.97
N GLY A 117 4.47 -8.65 15.74
CA GLY A 117 5.84 -8.69 15.26
C GLY A 117 6.79 -9.07 16.36
N ALA A 118 8.06 -9.07 16.03
CA ALA A 118 9.13 -9.33 16.99
C ALA A 118 10.36 -8.52 16.60
N LYS A 119 11.20 -8.23 17.57
CA LYS A 119 12.50 -7.62 17.37
C LYS A 119 13.54 -8.46 18.08
N LYS A 120 14.75 -8.48 17.55
CA LYS A 120 15.84 -9.12 18.24
C LYS A 120 16.17 -8.30 19.49
N GLU A 121 16.30 -8.96 20.62
CA GLU A 121 16.75 -8.32 21.86
C GLU A 121 18.27 -8.16 21.83
N ASN A 122 18.77 -7.08 22.45
CA ASN A 122 20.20 -6.80 22.55
C ASN A 122 20.86 -7.58 23.71
#